data_f582265995924b47687620c3bf1580a0
#
_entry.id   f582265995924b47687620c3bf1580a0
#
_cell.length_a   1.000
_cell.length_b   1.000
_cell.length_c   1.000
_cell.angle_alpha   90.00
_cell.angle_beta   90.00
_cell.angle_gamma   90.00
#
_symmetry.space_group_name_H-M   'P 1'
#
loop_
_entity.id
_entity.type
_entity.pdbx_description
1 polymer ?
#
loop_
_entity_poly.entity_id
_entity_poly.type
_entity_poly.pdbx_seq_one_letter_code
_entity_poly.pdbx_strand_id
1 'polypeptide(L)'
;MIVQLSSGQGPSECELAVLKLYEALKKEYPDIEFLSAHEAREKGCYTSIIFTTERDLSDLEGSIQWICRSPFRPNHKRKNWFVDVSIIPE
;
A
#
# COMPACT_ATOMS: atom_id res chain seq x y z
N MET A 1 -13.31 2.65 10.44
CA MET A 1 -12.36 3.56 9.76
C MET A 1 -12.09 3.04 8.36
N ILE A 2 -12.15 3.92 7.38
CA ILE A 2 -11.84 3.59 5.99
C ILE A 2 -10.46 4.15 5.65
N VAL A 3 -9.61 3.31 5.09
CA VAL A 3 -8.21 3.64 4.82
C VAL A 3 -7.90 3.38 3.35
N GLN A 4 -7.19 4.31 2.72
CA GLN A 4 -6.72 4.16 1.36
C GLN A 4 -5.19 4.12 1.34
N LEU A 5 -4.65 3.10 0.69
CA LEU A 5 -3.23 3.01 0.37
C LEU A 5 -3.05 3.39 -1.09
N SER A 6 -2.04 4.21 -1.40
CA SER A 6 -1.84 4.70 -2.75
C SER A 6 -0.37 4.77 -3.10
N SER A 7 -0.05 4.42 -4.34
CA SER A 7 1.31 4.58 -4.85
C SER A 7 1.59 6.01 -5.28
N GLY A 8 0.54 6.84 -5.36
CA GLY A 8 0.68 8.17 -5.94
C GLY A 8 1.16 8.07 -7.38
N GLN A 9 2.20 8.83 -7.71
CA GLN A 9 2.81 8.80 -9.03
C GLN A 9 4.13 8.03 -9.04
N GLY A 10 4.30 7.12 -8.07
CA GLY A 10 5.51 6.34 -7.97
C GLY A 10 5.64 5.26 -9.03
N PRO A 11 6.83 4.68 -9.17
CA PRO A 11 7.05 3.61 -10.14
C PRO A 11 6.37 2.30 -9.73
N SER A 12 6.50 1.27 -10.56
CA SER A 12 5.87 -0.03 -10.34
C SER A 12 6.24 -0.63 -8.98
N GLU A 13 7.44 -0.33 -8.48
CA GLU A 13 7.86 -0.81 -7.16
C GLU A 13 6.96 -0.25 -6.05
N CYS A 14 6.52 1.01 -6.17
CA CYS A 14 5.57 1.59 -5.21
C CYS A 14 4.20 0.94 -5.34
N GLU A 15 3.79 0.60 -6.57
CA GLU A 15 2.53 -0.10 -6.81
C GLU A 15 2.54 -1.51 -6.23
N LEU A 16 3.69 -2.18 -6.28
CA LEU A 16 3.85 -3.46 -5.60
C LEU A 16 3.85 -3.28 -4.08
N ALA A 17 4.48 -2.20 -3.60
CA ALA A 17 4.52 -1.91 -2.17
C ALA A 17 3.12 -1.67 -1.60
N VAL A 18 2.18 -1.12 -2.38
CA VAL A 18 0.79 -0.97 -1.96
C VAL A 18 0.21 -2.34 -1.57
N LEU A 19 0.38 -3.33 -2.44
CA LEU A 19 -0.10 -4.68 -2.14
C LEU A 19 0.61 -5.28 -0.93
N LYS A 20 1.95 -5.15 -0.88
CA LYS A 20 2.73 -5.74 0.21
C LYS A 20 2.37 -5.11 1.55
N LEU A 21 2.16 -3.81 1.58
CA LEU A 21 1.74 -3.14 2.80
C LEU A 21 0.35 -3.59 3.22
N TYR A 22 -0.58 -3.71 2.27
CA TYR A 22 -1.92 -4.21 2.57
C TYR A 22 -1.87 -5.61 3.17
N GLU A 23 -1.08 -6.50 2.58
CA GLU A 23 -0.93 -7.87 3.08
C GLU A 23 -0.35 -7.88 4.50
N ALA A 24 0.64 -7.04 4.77
CA ALA A 24 1.25 -6.94 6.09
C ALA A 24 0.25 -6.42 7.12
N LEU A 25 -0.54 -5.40 6.76
CA LEU A 25 -1.57 -4.85 7.65
C LEU A 25 -2.67 -5.87 7.91
N LYS A 26 -3.09 -6.62 6.90
CA LYS A 26 -4.10 -7.64 7.04
C LYS A 26 -3.65 -8.75 8.00
N LYS A 27 -2.37 -9.10 7.93
CA LYS A 27 -1.79 -10.11 8.82
C LYS A 27 -1.71 -9.61 10.25
N GLU A 28 -1.33 -8.34 10.43
CA GLU A 28 -1.25 -7.72 11.75
C GLU A 28 -2.62 -7.47 12.35
N TYR A 29 -3.58 -7.05 11.53
CA TYR A 29 -4.94 -6.70 11.93
C TYR A 29 -5.96 -7.52 11.14
N PRO A 30 -6.28 -8.74 11.61
CA PRO A 30 -7.15 -9.65 10.83
C PRO A 30 -8.57 -9.15 10.61
N ASP A 31 -9.02 -8.12 11.33
CA ASP A 31 -10.35 -7.53 11.15
C ASP A 31 -10.46 -6.64 9.91
N ILE A 32 -9.35 -6.40 9.22
CA ILE A 32 -9.36 -5.61 7.99
C ILE A 32 -10.24 -6.29 6.93
N GLU A 33 -11.14 -5.51 6.32
CA GLU A 33 -12.00 -5.99 5.24
C GLU A 33 -11.72 -5.18 3.99
N PHE A 34 -11.43 -5.87 2.91
CA PHE A 34 -11.18 -5.28 1.60
C PHE A 34 -12.45 -4.62 1.07
N LEU A 35 -12.33 -3.39 0.55
CA LEU A 35 -13.45 -2.69 -0.08
C LEU A 35 -13.27 -2.58 -1.59
N SER A 36 -12.16 -2.03 -2.06
CA SER A 36 -11.92 -1.87 -3.49
C SER A 36 -10.44 -1.65 -3.76
N ALA A 37 -10.06 -1.78 -5.02
CA ALA A 37 -8.68 -1.55 -5.44
C ALA A 37 -8.66 -1.15 -6.92
N HIS A 38 -7.61 -0.41 -7.30
CA HIS A 38 -7.31 -0.12 -8.70
C HIS A 38 -6.02 -0.84 -9.05
N GLU A 39 -6.12 -1.80 -9.96
CA GLU A 39 -4.95 -2.53 -10.43
C GLU A 39 -4.08 -1.64 -11.30
N ALA A 40 -2.78 -1.84 -11.19
CA ALA A 40 -1.81 -1.19 -12.05
C ALA A 40 -1.61 -2.02 -13.31
N ARG A 41 -0.75 -1.52 -14.22
CA ARG A 41 -0.44 -2.22 -15.45
C ARG A 41 0.22 -3.56 -15.19
N GLU A 42 1.14 -3.61 -14.23
CA GLU A 42 1.84 -4.83 -13.87
C GLU A 42 0.95 -5.72 -13.00
N LYS A 43 0.93 -7.02 -13.28
CA LYS A 43 0.14 -7.97 -12.52
C LYS A 43 0.63 -8.01 -11.06
N GLY A 44 -0.32 -8.00 -10.13
CA GLY A 44 0.00 -8.02 -8.71
C GLY A 44 0.42 -6.67 -8.16
N CYS A 45 0.31 -5.61 -8.95
CA CYS A 45 0.61 -4.24 -8.54
C CYS A 45 -0.68 -3.43 -8.53
N TYR A 46 -0.78 -2.47 -7.60
CA TYR A 46 -1.98 -1.68 -7.41
C TYR A 46 -1.63 -0.22 -7.24
N THR A 47 -2.37 0.65 -7.93
CA THR A 47 -2.23 2.09 -7.71
C THR A 47 -2.90 2.50 -6.41
N SER A 48 -3.95 1.78 -6.01
CA SER A 48 -4.58 2.01 -4.71
C SER A 48 -5.32 0.78 -4.21
N ILE A 49 -5.44 0.68 -2.89
CA ILE A 49 -6.28 -0.32 -2.21
C ILE A 49 -7.03 0.41 -1.10
N ILE A 50 -8.33 0.18 -1.02
CA ILE A 50 -9.18 0.75 0.03
C ILE A 50 -9.73 -0.39 0.88
N PHE A 51 -9.62 -0.24 2.19
CA PHE A 51 -10.13 -1.23 3.14
C PHE A 51 -10.77 -0.54 4.33
N THR A 52 -11.51 -1.32 5.11
CA THR A 52 -12.10 -0.85 6.36
C THR A 52 -11.57 -1.68 7.53
N THR A 53 -11.54 -1.08 8.71
CA THR A 53 -11.10 -1.75 9.93
C THR A 53 -11.82 -1.14 11.12
N GLU A 54 -12.00 -1.94 12.17
CA GLU A 54 -12.53 -1.47 13.45
C GLU A 54 -11.50 -0.70 14.25
N ARG A 55 -10.22 -0.83 13.91
CA ARG A 55 -9.14 -0.22 14.66
C ARG A 55 -8.90 1.21 14.22
N ASP A 56 -8.30 1.99 15.11
CA ASP A 56 -7.88 3.35 14.79
C ASP A 56 -6.46 3.30 14.23
N LEU A 57 -6.33 3.44 12.92
CA LEU A 57 -5.04 3.45 12.24
C LEU A 57 -4.61 4.85 11.85
N SER A 58 -5.14 5.89 12.50
CA SER A 58 -4.81 7.27 12.15
C SER A 58 -3.31 7.58 12.32
N ASP A 59 -2.61 6.85 13.16
CA ASP A 59 -1.16 7.01 13.33
C ASP A 59 -0.37 6.65 12.06
N LEU A 60 -0.99 5.89 11.15
CA LEU A 60 -0.34 5.50 9.91
C LEU A 60 -0.53 6.52 8.80
N GLU A 61 -1.38 7.53 9.00
CA GLU A 61 -1.64 8.53 7.96
C GLU A 61 -0.36 9.25 7.57
N GLY A 62 -0.14 9.39 6.25
CA GLY A 62 1.06 10.01 5.70
C GLY A 62 1.77 9.07 4.75
N SER A 63 3.08 9.21 4.65
CA SER A 63 3.89 8.36 3.78
C SER A 63 4.58 7.27 4.59
N ILE A 64 4.41 6.02 4.17
CA ILE A 64 5.09 4.88 4.77
C ILE A 64 6.17 4.40 3.81
N GLN A 65 7.37 4.23 4.34
CA GLN A 65 8.50 3.72 3.58
C GLN A 65 8.50 2.20 3.60
N TRP A 66 8.48 1.60 2.40
CA TRP A 66 8.62 0.16 2.25
C TRP A 66 10.00 -0.12 1.70
N ILE A 67 10.77 -0.96 2.38
CA ILE A 67 12.15 -1.25 2.00
C ILE A 67 12.20 -2.63 1.39
N CYS A 68 12.57 -2.71 0.11
CA CYS A 68 12.78 -3.99 -0.55
C CYS A 68 13.57 -3.78 -1.84
N ARG A 69 14.19 -4.85 -2.31
CA ARG A 69 14.85 -4.85 -3.61
C ARG A 69 13.78 -4.89 -4.69
N SER A 70 13.96 -4.12 -5.77
CA SER A 70 13.01 -4.14 -6.89
C SER A 70 13.04 -5.49 -7.60
N PRO A 71 11.88 -6.18 -7.72
CA PRO A 71 11.82 -7.39 -8.53
C PRO A 71 11.78 -7.09 -10.03
N PHE A 72 11.51 -5.83 -10.42
CA PHE A 72 11.43 -5.42 -11.82
C PHE A 72 12.77 -4.94 -12.37
N ARG A 73 13.63 -4.45 -11.48
CA ARG A 73 14.93 -3.90 -11.83
C ARG A 73 15.99 -4.43 -10.87
N PRO A 74 16.45 -5.68 -11.06
CA PRO A 74 17.29 -6.35 -10.06
C PRO A 74 18.62 -5.63 -9.76
N ASN A 75 19.12 -4.83 -10.69
CA ASN A 75 20.37 -4.08 -10.50
C ASN A 75 20.14 -2.65 -10.03
N HIS A 76 18.89 -2.28 -9.76
CA HIS A 76 18.57 -0.93 -9.30
C HIS A 76 19.02 -0.74 -7.86
N LYS A 77 19.68 0.39 -7.58
CA LYS A 77 20.25 0.67 -6.25
C LYS A 77 19.19 1.10 -5.24
N ARG A 78 18.11 1.69 -5.71
CA ARG A 78 17.06 2.19 -4.83
C ARG A 78 16.29 1.03 -4.19
N LYS A 79 16.10 1.11 -2.89
CA LYS A 79 15.36 0.10 -2.11
C LYS A 79 14.23 0.70 -1.29
N ASN A 80 14.02 2.01 -1.39
CA ASN A 80 13.00 2.74 -0.62
C ASN A 80 11.84 3.09 -1.52
N TRP A 81 10.66 2.58 -1.17
CA TRP A 81 9.45 2.80 -1.96
C TRP A 81 8.39 3.34 -1.03
N PHE A 82 7.72 4.43 -1.42
CA PHE A 82 6.78 5.10 -0.54
C PHE A 82 5.34 4.78 -0.91
N VAL A 83 4.53 4.55 0.11
CA VAL A 83 3.09 4.32 -0.02
C VAL A 83 2.39 5.40 0.79
N ASP A 84 1.46 6.12 0.17
CA ASP A 84 0.66 7.12 0.86
C ASP A 84 -0.52 6.45 1.54
N VAL A 85 -0.73 6.79 2.81
CA VAL A 85 -1.85 6.28 3.60
C VAL A 85 -2.76 7.47 3.89
N SER A 86 -4.03 7.36 3.49
CA SER A 86 -5.04 8.38 3.72
C SER A 86 -6.21 7.79 4.49
N ILE A 87 -6.72 8.55 5.46
CA ILE A 87 -7.92 8.17 6.18
C ILE A 87 -9.09 8.87 5.48
N ILE A 88 -10.06 8.08 5.05
CA ILE A 88 -11.21 8.60 4.32
C ILE A 88 -12.34 8.87 5.32
N PRO A 89 -12.88 10.10 5.37
CA PRO A 89 -14.02 10.39 6.26
C PRO A 89 -15.23 9.53 5.91
N GLU A 90 -15.89 9.03 6.93
CA GLU A 90 -17.12 8.25 6.77
C GLU A 90 -18.36 9.10 6.76
#